data_8566cf11f0c3ab1a5acba36cddfec37f
#
_entry.id   8566cf11f0c3ab1a5acba36cddfec37f
#
_cell.length_a   1.000
_cell.length_b   1.000
_cell.length_c   1.000
_cell.angle_alpha   90.00
_cell.angle_beta   90.00
_cell.angle_gamma   90.00
#
_symmetry.space_group_name_H-M   'P 1'
#
loop_
_entity.id
_entity.type
_entity.pdbx_description
1 polymer ?
#
loop_
_entity_poly.entity_id
_entity_poly.type
_entity_poly.pdbx_seq_one_letter_code
_entity_poly.pdbx_strand_id
1 'polypeptide(L)'
;MEQDKTVATIGYRLGTTNVDLCVEHMVESGMLIETLGQYGAAFRPAARQVLGLSDGPTVALVVAGSPAERAGLKPGDVLVDADTVPFAAAPPASADGRFAGIEAAMTALDTALADGKARLTIVRNGQRRTIDLIGVTACKARFQLVPGDYADAVANGTWVQLSTRMAGFAKTPDELAAILAHELAHNALGHRKAKAKVQRLQELQADRLMPYLMARAGFDPDAAVVLWRRFQAQRLGGLFPSATHPSWSDRVRAVEIERVRIAGLVSRGDTIVPPDDLKSR
;
A
#
# COMPACT_ATOMS: atom_id res chain seq x y z
N MET A 1 -2.04 -7.72 -12.72
CA MET A 1 -1.61 -8.97 -12.03
C MET A 1 -0.17 -8.89 -11.53
N GLU A 2 0.87 -8.85 -12.41
CA GLU A 2 2.26 -8.81 -11.89
C GLU A 2 2.58 -7.50 -11.15
N GLN A 3 2.13 -6.37 -11.66
CA GLN A 3 2.30 -5.08 -10.98
C GLN A 3 1.52 -5.02 -9.66
N ASP A 4 0.29 -5.55 -9.60
CA ASP A 4 -0.49 -5.61 -8.36
C ASP A 4 0.23 -6.45 -7.31
N LYS A 5 0.78 -7.60 -7.71
CA LYS A 5 1.59 -8.45 -6.85
C LYS A 5 2.81 -7.71 -6.32
N THR A 6 3.49 -6.97 -7.18
CA THR A 6 4.67 -6.19 -6.79
C THR A 6 4.29 -5.10 -5.81
N VAL A 7 3.24 -4.31 -6.09
CA VAL A 7 2.74 -3.26 -5.19
C VAL A 7 2.30 -3.84 -3.84
N ALA A 8 1.51 -4.91 -3.85
CA ALA A 8 1.05 -5.56 -2.62
C ALA A 8 2.22 -6.12 -1.78
N THR A 9 3.20 -6.75 -2.42
CA THR A 9 4.37 -7.32 -1.73
C THR A 9 5.25 -6.22 -1.11
N ILE A 10 5.53 -5.14 -1.86
CA ILE A 10 6.30 -4.00 -1.36
C ILE A 10 5.53 -3.32 -0.23
N GLY A 11 4.25 -3.04 -0.43
CA GLY A 11 3.39 -2.40 0.56
C GLY A 11 3.31 -3.19 1.87
N TYR A 12 3.11 -4.50 1.78
CA TYR A 12 3.12 -5.40 2.95
C TYR A 12 4.44 -5.30 3.73
N ARG A 13 5.59 -5.37 3.04
CA ARG A 13 6.91 -5.25 3.69
C ARG A 13 7.09 -3.88 4.33
N LEU A 14 6.79 -2.80 3.61
CA LEU A 14 6.88 -1.43 4.13
C LEU A 14 6.00 -1.24 5.37
N GLY A 15 4.73 -1.68 5.32
CA GLY A 15 3.78 -1.51 6.42
C GLY A 15 4.14 -2.31 7.67
N THR A 16 4.57 -3.58 7.51
CA THR A 16 4.82 -4.48 8.65
C THR A 16 6.17 -4.26 9.32
N THR A 17 7.18 -3.74 8.62
CA THR A 17 8.51 -3.50 9.19
C THR A 17 8.68 -2.14 9.86
N ASN A 18 7.75 -1.21 9.65
CA ASN A 18 7.84 0.17 10.11
C ASN A 18 6.76 0.57 11.13
N VAL A 19 6.16 -0.40 11.80
CA VAL A 19 5.03 -0.20 12.73
C VAL A 19 5.30 0.90 13.76
N ASP A 20 6.50 0.89 14.35
CA ASP A 20 6.93 1.84 15.38
C ASP A 20 7.11 3.29 14.88
N LEU A 21 7.07 3.51 13.57
CA LEU A 21 7.15 4.85 12.97
C LEU A 21 5.79 5.43 12.58
N CYS A 22 4.70 4.69 12.77
CA CYS A 22 3.37 5.09 12.32
C CYS A 22 2.47 5.54 13.47
N VAL A 23 1.73 6.64 13.29
CA VAL A 23 0.74 7.15 14.26
C VAL A 23 -0.48 6.24 14.37
N GLU A 24 -0.87 5.58 13.28
CA GLU A 24 -2.04 4.71 13.24
C GLU A 24 -1.66 3.32 12.73
N HIS A 25 -2.30 2.30 13.30
CA HIS A 25 -2.02 0.90 12.98
C HIS A 25 -3.26 0.19 12.47
N MET A 26 -3.04 -0.93 11.79
CA MET A 26 -4.06 -1.90 11.39
C MET A 26 -3.52 -3.32 11.57
N VAL A 27 -4.41 -4.29 11.52
CA VAL A 27 -4.00 -5.70 11.42
C VAL A 27 -3.94 -6.09 9.96
N GLU A 28 -2.77 -6.53 9.51
CA GLU A 28 -2.51 -6.89 8.12
C GLU A 28 -2.50 -8.40 7.96
N SER A 29 -3.20 -8.89 6.94
CA SER A 29 -3.26 -10.30 6.58
C SER A 29 -2.31 -10.71 5.46
N GLY A 30 -1.97 -9.76 4.60
CA GLY A 30 -1.19 -10.00 3.38
C GLY A 30 -1.99 -10.65 2.25
N MET A 31 -3.33 -10.50 2.26
CA MET A 31 -4.17 -10.87 1.11
C MET A 31 -4.76 -9.63 0.45
N LEU A 32 -4.83 -9.65 -0.87
CA LEU A 32 -5.60 -8.70 -1.66
C LEU A 32 -6.95 -9.31 -1.97
N ILE A 33 -8.03 -8.60 -1.64
CA ILE A 33 -9.40 -9.01 -1.92
C ILE A 33 -9.92 -8.16 -3.07
N GLU A 34 -10.63 -8.80 -3.99
CA GLU A 34 -11.32 -8.14 -5.09
C GLU A 34 -12.75 -8.64 -5.23
N THR A 35 -13.60 -7.83 -5.86
CA THR A 35 -14.98 -8.16 -6.19
C THR A 35 -15.25 -7.87 -7.66
N LEU A 36 -16.15 -8.63 -8.29
CA LEU A 36 -16.57 -8.33 -9.66
C LEU A 36 -17.22 -6.95 -9.80
N GLY A 37 -17.78 -6.41 -8.71
CA GLY A 37 -18.37 -5.07 -8.69
C GLY A 37 -17.40 -3.95 -9.08
N GLN A 38 -16.12 -4.11 -8.80
CA GLN A 38 -15.07 -3.13 -9.16
C GLN A 38 -14.88 -3.01 -10.68
N TYR A 39 -15.28 -4.02 -11.44
CA TYR A 39 -15.11 -4.07 -12.88
C TYR A 39 -16.39 -3.64 -13.60
N GLY A 40 -16.24 -2.82 -14.64
CA GLY A 40 -17.35 -2.48 -15.55
C GLY A 40 -17.94 -3.74 -16.18
N ALA A 41 -19.23 -3.73 -16.49
CA ALA A 41 -19.96 -4.92 -16.97
C ALA A 41 -19.27 -5.64 -18.14
N ALA A 42 -18.68 -4.88 -19.07
CA ALA A 42 -17.96 -5.42 -20.22
C ALA A 42 -16.67 -6.20 -19.84
N PHE A 43 -16.06 -5.90 -18.69
CA PHE A 43 -14.81 -6.53 -18.24
C PHE A 43 -15.02 -7.69 -17.27
N ARG A 44 -16.23 -7.87 -16.70
CA ARG A 44 -16.52 -8.93 -15.73
C ARG A 44 -16.28 -10.35 -16.25
N PRO A 45 -16.63 -10.70 -17.50
CA PRO A 45 -16.30 -12.02 -18.03
C PRO A 45 -14.79 -12.30 -18.03
N ALA A 46 -13.99 -11.30 -18.44
CA ALA A 46 -12.53 -11.41 -18.41
C ALA A 46 -12.00 -11.48 -16.97
N ALA A 47 -12.53 -10.69 -16.04
CA ALA A 47 -12.15 -10.73 -14.64
C ALA A 47 -12.46 -12.11 -14.00
N ARG A 48 -13.59 -12.72 -14.31
CA ARG A 48 -13.88 -14.11 -13.90
C ARG A 48 -12.87 -15.10 -14.44
N GLN A 49 -12.56 -15.02 -15.72
CA GLN A 49 -11.69 -15.99 -16.39
C GLN A 49 -10.22 -15.82 -16.00
N VAL A 50 -9.73 -14.59 -15.96
CA VAL A 50 -8.30 -14.29 -15.79
C VAL A 50 -7.90 -14.18 -14.32
N LEU A 51 -8.79 -13.61 -13.48
CA LEU A 51 -8.51 -13.35 -12.06
C LEU A 51 -9.20 -14.37 -11.13
N GLY A 52 -10.02 -15.26 -11.67
CA GLY A 52 -10.76 -16.24 -10.88
C GLY A 52 -11.82 -15.63 -9.96
N LEU A 53 -12.27 -14.38 -10.23
CA LEU A 53 -13.21 -13.68 -9.37
C LEU A 53 -14.60 -14.29 -9.44
N SER A 54 -15.29 -14.30 -8.31
CA SER A 54 -16.69 -14.75 -8.18
C SER A 54 -17.61 -13.57 -7.84
N ASP A 55 -18.89 -13.87 -7.58
CA ASP A 55 -19.86 -12.83 -7.17
C ASP A 55 -19.63 -12.32 -5.75
N GLY A 56 -18.93 -13.08 -4.90
CA GLY A 56 -18.50 -12.68 -3.56
C GLY A 56 -17.08 -12.09 -3.54
N PRO A 57 -16.67 -11.49 -2.41
CA PRO A 57 -15.29 -11.07 -2.21
C PRO A 57 -14.34 -12.25 -2.39
N THR A 58 -13.38 -12.11 -3.27
CA THR A 58 -12.48 -13.20 -3.68
C THR A 58 -11.04 -12.80 -3.36
N VAL A 59 -10.27 -13.72 -2.80
CA VAL A 59 -8.83 -13.54 -2.61
C VAL A 59 -8.18 -13.51 -4.00
N ALA A 60 -7.74 -12.33 -4.44
CA ALA A 60 -7.08 -12.15 -5.73
C ALA A 60 -5.59 -12.47 -5.66
N LEU A 61 -4.97 -12.22 -4.49
CA LEU A 61 -3.54 -12.41 -4.27
C LEU A 61 -3.25 -12.71 -2.80
N VAL A 62 -2.22 -13.50 -2.56
CA VAL A 62 -1.62 -13.76 -1.24
C VAL A 62 -0.15 -13.42 -1.31
N VAL A 63 0.31 -12.55 -0.41
CA VAL A 63 1.74 -12.16 -0.31
C VAL A 63 2.52 -13.31 0.33
N ALA A 64 3.64 -13.67 -0.26
CA ALA A 64 4.53 -14.71 0.26
C ALA A 64 5.06 -14.33 1.67
N GLY A 65 5.08 -15.31 2.58
CA GLY A 65 5.48 -15.13 3.98
C GLY A 65 4.45 -14.39 4.85
N SER A 66 3.27 -14.06 4.30
CA SER A 66 2.21 -13.37 5.04
C SER A 66 1.40 -14.30 5.96
N PRO A 67 0.61 -13.73 6.89
CA PRO A 67 -0.39 -14.49 7.66
C PRO A 67 -1.34 -15.29 6.79
N ALA A 68 -1.83 -14.72 5.70
CA ALA A 68 -2.76 -15.37 4.77
C ALA A 68 -2.13 -16.61 4.13
N GLU A 69 -0.86 -16.54 3.71
CA GLU A 69 -0.15 -17.70 3.17
C GLU A 69 0.04 -18.78 4.24
N ARG A 70 0.48 -18.41 5.45
CA ARG A 70 0.66 -19.37 6.57
C ARG A 70 -0.65 -20.02 6.97
N ALA A 71 -1.78 -19.30 6.89
CA ALA A 71 -3.11 -19.84 7.13
C ALA A 71 -3.61 -20.75 6.00
N GLY A 72 -2.91 -20.79 4.87
CA GLY A 72 -3.25 -21.62 3.72
C GLY A 72 -4.32 -21.02 2.81
N LEU A 73 -4.57 -19.71 2.88
CA LEU A 73 -5.37 -18.98 1.92
C LEU A 73 -4.72 -19.00 0.54
N LYS A 74 -5.52 -18.98 -0.51
CA LYS A 74 -5.06 -19.07 -1.90
C LYS A 74 -5.84 -18.11 -2.80
N PRO A 75 -5.24 -17.61 -3.87
CA PRO A 75 -5.99 -16.94 -4.92
C PRO A 75 -7.17 -17.81 -5.41
N GLY A 76 -8.32 -17.19 -5.60
CA GLY A 76 -9.57 -17.85 -5.95
C GLY A 76 -10.44 -18.29 -4.77
N ASP A 77 -9.99 -18.16 -3.52
CA ASP A 77 -10.86 -18.40 -2.36
C ASP A 77 -11.92 -17.32 -2.27
N VAL A 78 -13.17 -17.72 -2.17
CA VAL A 78 -14.30 -16.81 -1.99
C VAL A 78 -14.60 -16.68 -0.52
N LEU A 79 -14.54 -15.46 0.02
CA LEU A 79 -14.85 -15.20 1.41
C LEU A 79 -16.36 -15.19 1.63
N VAL A 80 -16.84 -15.96 2.61
CA VAL A 80 -18.27 -16.12 2.93
C VAL A 80 -18.62 -15.35 4.20
N ASP A 81 -17.90 -15.59 5.27
CA ASP A 81 -18.05 -14.92 6.55
C ASP A 81 -16.71 -14.83 7.30
N ALA A 82 -16.65 -13.91 8.24
CA ALA A 82 -15.58 -13.80 9.24
C ALA A 82 -16.23 -13.77 10.63
N ASP A 83 -15.86 -14.70 11.51
CA ASP A 83 -16.42 -14.86 12.86
C ASP A 83 -17.96 -14.85 12.89
N THR A 84 -18.57 -15.54 11.92
CA THR A 84 -20.04 -15.60 11.70
C THR A 84 -20.68 -14.35 11.10
N VAL A 85 -19.92 -13.26 10.89
CA VAL A 85 -20.41 -12.08 10.17
C VAL A 85 -20.25 -12.29 8.67
N PRO A 86 -21.34 -12.35 7.90
CA PRO A 86 -21.26 -12.61 6.47
C PRO A 86 -20.63 -11.43 5.73
N PHE A 87 -19.76 -11.75 4.77
CA PHE A 87 -19.36 -10.76 3.78
C PHE A 87 -20.56 -10.46 2.88
N ALA A 88 -20.96 -9.20 2.81
CA ALA A 88 -22.06 -8.79 1.95
C ALA A 88 -21.77 -9.17 0.49
N ALA A 89 -22.75 -9.74 -0.18
CA ALA A 89 -22.69 -9.90 -1.63
C ALA A 89 -22.49 -8.51 -2.26
N ALA A 90 -21.65 -8.45 -3.30
CA ALA A 90 -21.41 -7.19 -3.99
C ALA A 90 -22.75 -6.58 -4.45
N PRO A 91 -23.07 -5.31 -4.11
CA PRO A 91 -24.28 -4.68 -4.59
C PRO A 91 -24.29 -4.66 -6.12
N PRO A 92 -25.48 -4.68 -6.75
CA PRO A 92 -25.56 -4.55 -8.21
C PRO A 92 -24.84 -3.28 -8.65
N ALA A 93 -24.06 -3.37 -9.72
CA ALA A 93 -23.21 -2.30 -10.18
C ALA A 93 -24.01 -1.07 -10.62
N SER A 94 -24.13 -0.11 -9.74
CA SER A 94 -24.35 1.30 -10.14
C SER A 94 -22.98 1.94 -10.40
N ALA A 95 -22.90 2.93 -11.29
CA ALA A 95 -21.65 3.63 -11.57
C ALA A 95 -21.02 4.25 -10.30
N ASP A 96 -21.83 4.67 -9.35
CA ASP A 96 -21.42 5.31 -8.10
C ASP A 96 -21.15 4.32 -6.95
N GLY A 97 -21.57 3.06 -7.07
CA GLY A 97 -21.40 2.02 -6.04
C GLY A 97 -20.35 0.96 -6.36
N ARG A 98 -19.52 1.19 -7.35
CA ARG A 98 -18.55 0.20 -7.86
C ARG A 98 -17.60 -0.35 -6.80
N PHE A 99 -17.17 0.48 -5.87
CA PHE A 99 -16.25 0.11 -4.79
C PHE A 99 -16.96 -0.24 -3.47
N ALA A 100 -18.27 -0.01 -3.33
CA ALA A 100 -19.00 -0.24 -2.08
C ALA A 100 -18.90 -1.69 -1.59
N GLY A 101 -18.94 -2.65 -2.51
CA GLY A 101 -18.82 -4.08 -2.13
C GLY A 101 -17.46 -4.45 -1.58
N ILE A 102 -16.37 -3.93 -2.17
CA ILE A 102 -15.03 -4.20 -1.66
C ILE A 102 -14.76 -3.44 -0.36
N GLU A 103 -15.24 -2.20 -0.24
CA GLU A 103 -15.12 -1.41 1.00
C GLU A 103 -15.85 -2.09 2.17
N ALA A 104 -17.06 -2.62 1.92
CA ALA A 104 -17.82 -3.39 2.91
C ALA A 104 -17.08 -4.67 3.32
N ALA A 105 -16.52 -5.41 2.35
CA ALA A 105 -15.76 -6.63 2.62
C ALA A 105 -14.49 -6.35 3.44
N MET A 106 -13.76 -5.28 3.11
CA MET A 106 -12.56 -4.86 3.84
C MET A 106 -12.92 -4.40 5.25
N THR A 107 -14.00 -3.65 5.43
CA THR A 107 -14.48 -3.22 6.76
C THR A 107 -14.87 -4.43 7.62
N ALA A 108 -15.56 -5.41 7.04
CA ALA A 108 -15.91 -6.64 7.77
C ALA A 108 -14.66 -7.42 8.19
N LEU A 109 -13.66 -7.53 7.30
CA LEU A 109 -12.39 -8.18 7.62
C LEU A 109 -11.62 -7.43 8.71
N ASP A 110 -11.54 -6.11 8.64
CA ASP A 110 -10.88 -5.28 9.66
C ASP A 110 -11.55 -5.43 11.03
N THR A 111 -12.89 -5.48 11.03
CA THR A 111 -13.66 -5.67 12.26
C THR A 111 -13.38 -7.04 12.86
N ALA A 112 -13.36 -8.09 12.05
CA ALA A 112 -13.05 -9.43 12.50
C ALA A 112 -11.61 -9.58 13.00
N LEU A 113 -10.67 -8.88 12.35
CA LEU A 113 -9.24 -8.91 12.73
C LEU A 113 -8.88 -7.89 13.83
N ALA A 114 -9.83 -7.19 14.43
CA ALA A 114 -9.55 -6.11 15.39
C ALA A 114 -8.75 -6.56 16.62
N ASP A 115 -8.91 -7.83 17.04
CA ASP A 115 -8.14 -8.45 18.12
C ASP A 115 -6.91 -9.25 17.64
N GLY A 116 -6.56 -9.13 16.37
CA GLY A 116 -5.40 -9.79 15.74
C GLY A 116 -5.69 -11.16 15.13
N LYS A 117 -6.91 -11.70 15.24
CA LYS A 117 -7.28 -13.01 14.68
C LYS A 117 -8.70 -13.03 14.18
N ALA A 118 -8.99 -13.87 13.19
CA ALA A 118 -10.33 -14.09 12.67
C ALA A 118 -10.49 -15.54 12.19
N ARG A 119 -11.68 -16.08 12.32
CA ARG A 119 -12.05 -17.35 11.72
C ARG A 119 -12.83 -17.09 10.44
N LEU A 120 -12.22 -17.39 9.31
CA LEU A 120 -12.82 -17.19 8.00
C LEU A 120 -13.51 -18.45 7.49
N THR A 121 -14.73 -18.32 7.02
CA THR A 121 -15.35 -19.33 6.16
C THR A 121 -15.12 -18.94 4.71
N ILE A 122 -14.55 -19.84 3.94
CA ILE A 122 -14.28 -19.66 2.50
C ILE A 122 -14.95 -20.73 1.67
N VAL A 123 -15.12 -20.46 0.38
CA VAL A 123 -15.44 -21.49 -0.63
C VAL A 123 -14.24 -21.64 -1.55
N ARG A 124 -13.71 -22.86 -1.64
CA ARG A 124 -12.63 -23.26 -2.55
C ARG A 124 -13.07 -24.49 -3.35
N ASN A 125 -13.09 -24.39 -4.67
CA ASN A 125 -13.55 -25.49 -5.56
C ASN A 125 -14.96 -26.01 -5.19
N GLY A 126 -15.88 -25.10 -4.88
CA GLY A 126 -17.26 -25.44 -4.48
C GLY A 126 -17.43 -26.00 -3.05
N GLN A 127 -16.35 -26.18 -2.32
CA GLN A 127 -16.37 -26.71 -0.94
C GLN A 127 -16.16 -25.61 0.08
N ARG A 128 -17.00 -25.55 1.11
CA ARG A 128 -16.79 -24.70 2.28
C ARG A 128 -15.62 -25.20 3.13
N ARG A 129 -14.81 -24.28 3.59
CA ARG A 129 -13.67 -24.52 4.49
C ARG A 129 -13.60 -23.43 5.52
N THR A 130 -13.14 -23.78 6.73
CA THR A 130 -12.83 -22.83 7.77
C THR A 130 -11.33 -22.67 7.88
N ILE A 131 -10.87 -21.42 8.02
CA ILE A 131 -9.46 -21.04 8.11
C ILE A 131 -9.31 -20.09 9.29
N ASP A 132 -8.46 -20.43 10.26
CA ASP A 132 -8.07 -19.52 11.33
C ASP A 132 -6.91 -18.62 10.82
N LEU A 133 -7.15 -17.33 10.78
CA LEU A 133 -6.22 -16.31 10.33
C LEU A 133 -5.71 -15.50 11.53
N ILE A 134 -4.40 -15.49 11.74
CA ILE A 134 -3.74 -14.64 12.74
C ILE A 134 -2.95 -13.58 11.99
N GLY A 135 -3.44 -12.33 12.05
CA GLY A 135 -2.81 -11.20 11.36
C GLY A 135 -1.56 -10.70 12.09
N VAL A 136 -0.92 -9.70 11.51
CA VAL A 136 0.22 -8.99 12.11
C VAL A 136 -0.08 -7.50 12.14
N THR A 137 0.45 -6.81 13.16
CA THR A 137 0.34 -5.35 13.23
C THR A 137 1.14 -4.71 12.09
N ALA A 138 0.56 -3.70 11.46
CA ALA A 138 1.18 -2.92 10.40
C ALA A 138 0.81 -1.43 10.54
N CYS A 139 1.55 -0.56 9.87
CA CYS A 139 1.11 0.81 9.63
C CYS A 139 -0.26 0.80 8.95
N LYS A 140 -1.14 1.71 9.32
CA LYS A 140 -2.44 1.87 8.66
C LYS A 140 -2.24 2.42 7.24
N ALA A 141 -2.07 1.50 6.30
CA ALA A 141 -1.88 1.80 4.88
C ALA A 141 -2.28 0.61 4.02
N ARG A 142 -3.26 0.81 3.14
CA ARG A 142 -3.67 -0.17 2.13
C ARG A 142 -3.08 0.24 0.80
N PHE A 143 -2.25 -0.60 0.23
CA PHE A 143 -1.56 -0.33 -1.02
C PHE A 143 -2.38 -0.84 -2.20
N GLN A 144 -2.67 0.04 -3.16
CA GLN A 144 -3.51 -0.26 -4.31
C GLN A 144 -2.94 0.31 -5.59
N LEU A 145 -2.90 -0.50 -6.64
CA LEU A 145 -2.67 -0.04 -7.99
C LEU A 145 -4.02 0.33 -8.65
N VAL A 146 -4.11 1.54 -9.18
CA VAL A 146 -5.32 2.04 -9.83
C VAL A 146 -5.06 2.19 -11.32
N PRO A 147 -5.87 1.58 -12.20
CA PRO A 147 -5.75 1.78 -13.64
C PRO A 147 -5.92 3.26 -14.00
N GLY A 148 -4.96 3.82 -14.77
CA GLY A 148 -5.03 5.21 -15.24
C GLY A 148 -3.81 5.58 -16.06
N ASP A 149 -4.01 6.48 -17.02
CA ASP A 149 -2.97 7.04 -17.89
C ASP A 149 -2.36 8.34 -17.35
N TYR A 150 -2.84 8.82 -16.21
CA TYR A 150 -2.26 9.93 -15.44
C TYR A 150 -1.21 9.40 -14.46
N ALA A 151 -0.14 10.16 -14.24
CA ALA A 151 0.89 9.80 -13.31
C ALA A 151 0.58 10.42 -11.94
N ASP A 152 0.10 9.62 -11.01
CA ASP A 152 -0.29 10.06 -9.68
C ASP A 152 -0.03 8.99 -8.63
N ALA A 153 0.33 9.44 -7.43
CA ALA A 153 0.42 8.65 -6.22
C ALA A 153 -0.14 9.50 -5.08
N VAL A 154 -0.96 8.92 -4.23
CA VAL A 154 -1.62 9.65 -3.14
C VAL A 154 -1.77 8.80 -1.88
N ALA A 155 -1.66 9.48 -0.74
CA ALA A 155 -1.98 8.94 0.58
C ALA A 155 -3.13 9.73 1.21
N ASN A 156 -4.06 9.06 1.89
CA ASN A 156 -5.21 9.70 2.53
C ASN A 156 -5.40 9.32 4.01
N GLY A 157 -4.40 8.69 4.62
CA GLY A 157 -4.42 8.20 6.00
C GLY A 157 -4.87 6.73 6.12
N THR A 158 -5.42 6.15 5.07
CA THR A 158 -5.82 4.71 5.04
C THR A 158 -5.32 4.03 3.78
N TRP A 159 -5.35 4.71 2.66
CA TRP A 159 -4.93 4.20 1.37
C TRP A 159 -3.63 4.85 0.92
N VAL A 160 -2.81 4.06 0.25
CA VAL A 160 -1.71 4.46 -0.62
C VAL A 160 -2.08 3.97 -2.01
N GLN A 161 -2.52 4.88 -2.87
CA GLN A 161 -2.95 4.57 -4.23
C GLN A 161 -1.91 5.04 -5.22
N LEU A 162 -1.60 4.18 -6.18
CA LEU A 162 -0.62 4.43 -7.23
C LEU A 162 -1.27 4.16 -8.59
N SER A 163 -1.22 5.11 -9.51
CA SER A 163 -1.70 4.87 -10.87
C SER A 163 -0.75 3.93 -11.63
N THR A 164 -1.30 3.15 -12.57
CA THR A 164 -0.48 2.26 -13.43
C THR A 164 0.58 3.03 -14.21
N ARG A 165 0.29 4.28 -14.62
CA ARG A 165 1.27 5.13 -15.27
C ARG A 165 2.39 5.55 -14.33
N MET A 166 2.10 5.94 -13.07
CA MET A 166 3.12 6.28 -12.09
C MET A 166 3.98 5.05 -11.77
N ALA A 167 3.38 3.88 -11.57
CA ALA A 167 4.12 2.63 -11.39
C ALA A 167 5.07 2.33 -12.56
N GLY A 168 4.69 2.69 -13.79
CA GLY A 168 5.52 2.55 -14.98
C GLY A 168 6.75 3.46 -15.04
N PHE A 169 6.86 4.48 -14.19
CA PHE A 169 8.08 5.29 -14.07
C PHE A 169 9.18 4.57 -13.28
N ALA A 170 8.82 3.70 -12.39
CA ALA A 170 9.76 2.86 -11.64
C ALA A 170 10.36 1.80 -12.57
N LYS A 171 11.68 1.72 -12.62
CA LYS A 171 12.43 0.74 -13.45
C LYS A 171 12.85 -0.49 -12.66
N THR A 172 12.82 -0.39 -11.34
CA THR A 172 13.18 -1.47 -10.42
C THR A 172 12.16 -1.56 -9.28
N PRO A 173 12.06 -2.71 -8.59
CA PRO A 173 11.25 -2.83 -7.38
C PRO A 173 11.64 -1.82 -6.29
N ASP A 174 12.91 -1.46 -6.16
CA ASP A 174 13.37 -0.48 -5.17
C ASP A 174 12.92 0.94 -5.53
N GLU A 175 12.89 1.31 -6.81
CA GLU A 175 12.31 2.59 -7.23
C GLU A 175 10.79 2.63 -6.99
N LEU A 176 10.09 1.52 -7.19
CA LEU A 176 8.67 1.43 -6.86
C LEU A 176 8.46 1.52 -5.34
N ALA A 177 9.33 0.88 -4.56
CA ALA A 177 9.31 1.00 -3.10
C ALA A 177 9.55 2.45 -2.65
N ALA A 178 10.36 3.25 -3.34
CA ALA A 178 10.56 4.66 -3.05
C ALA A 178 9.25 5.47 -3.19
N ILE A 179 8.49 5.25 -4.27
CA ILE A 179 7.19 5.93 -4.45
C ILE A 179 6.24 5.52 -3.32
N LEU A 180 6.10 4.22 -3.07
CA LEU A 180 5.18 3.70 -2.05
C LEU A 180 5.59 4.11 -0.63
N ALA A 181 6.89 4.18 -0.34
CA ALA A 181 7.42 4.63 0.94
C ALA A 181 7.23 6.12 1.16
N HIS A 182 7.31 6.96 0.11
CA HIS A 182 6.98 8.38 0.19
C HIS A 182 5.51 8.58 0.59
N GLU A 183 4.60 7.88 -0.06
CA GLU A 183 3.17 7.95 0.28
C GLU A 183 2.87 7.36 1.66
N LEU A 184 3.54 6.25 2.03
CA LEU A 184 3.44 5.70 3.39
C LEU A 184 3.92 6.70 4.43
N ALA A 185 4.97 7.48 4.15
CA ALA A 185 5.48 8.49 5.07
C ALA A 185 4.43 9.55 5.41
N HIS A 186 3.56 9.93 4.46
CA HIS A 186 2.43 10.82 4.74
C HIS A 186 1.46 10.19 5.76
N ASN A 187 1.09 8.91 5.59
CA ASN A 187 0.24 8.21 6.54
C ASN A 187 0.95 8.02 7.90
N ALA A 188 2.23 7.61 7.87
CA ALA A 188 3.01 7.36 9.08
C ALA A 188 3.15 8.59 9.96
N LEU A 189 3.33 9.77 9.36
CA LEU A 189 3.44 11.05 10.06
C LEU A 189 2.08 11.73 10.34
N GLY A 190 0.98 11.11 9.92
CA GLY A 190 -0.35 11.67 10.10
C GLY A 190 -0.59 12.96 9.32
N HIS A 191 0.06 13.12 8.17
CA HIS A 191 -0.11 14.31 7.33
C HIS A 191 -1.55 14.46 6.86
N ARG A 192 -2.08 15.67 6.96
CA ARG A 192 -3.44 16.01 6.54
C ARG A 192 -3.39 17.13 5.50
N LYS A 193 -4.44 17.24 4.68
CA LYS A 193 -4.60 18.36 3.75
C LYS A 193 -4.45 19.69 4.48
N ALA A 194 -3.55 20.54 4.01
CA ALA A 194 -3.16 21.77 4.68
C ALA A 194 -2.94 22.90 3.66
N LYS A 195 -2.67 24.13 4.15
CA LYS A 195 -2.26 25.25 3.28
C LYS A 195 -0.90 24.97 2.63
N ALA A 196 -0.67 25.52 1.45
CA ALA A 196 0.51 25.24 0.61
C ALA A 196 1.86 25.25 1.36
N LYS A 197 2.09 26.22 2.26
CA LYS A 197 3.34 26.29 3.05
C LYS A 197 3.52 25.04 3.94
N VAL A 198 2.44 24.56 4.57
CA VAL A 198 2.47 23.35 5.42
C VAL A 198 2.64 22.12 4.57
N GLN A 199 1.94 22.04 3.43
CA GLN A 199 2.11 20.93 2.49
C GLN A 199 3.55 20.78 2.01
N ARG A 200 4.23 21.89 1.68
CA ARG A 200 5.66 21.83 1.31
C ARG A 200 6.56 21.28 2.42
N LEU A 201 6.26 21.56 3.68
CA LEU A 201 6.99 20.95 4.80
C LEU A 201 6.68 19.47 4.93
N GLN A 202 5.42 19.09 4.78
CA GLN A 202 4.99 17.68 4.80
C GLN A 202 5.67 16.86 3.69
N GLU A 203 5.78 17.41 2.47
CA GLU A 203 6.51 16.79 1.38
C GLU A 203 7.99 16.54 1.73
N LEU A 204 8.68 17.55 2.29
CA LEU A 204 10.07 17.39 2.72
C LEU A 204 10.21 16.38 3.87
N GLN A 205 9.27 16.33 4.79
CA GLN A 205 9.26 15.32 5.85
C GLN A 205 9.07 13.91 5.27
N ALA A 206 8.15 13.76 4.31
CA ALA A 206 7.94 12.49 3.62
C ALA A 206 9.19 12.06 2.82
N ASP A 207 9.81 12.98 2.08
CA ASP A 207 11.07 12.72 1.36
C ASP A 207 12.21 12.30 2.31
N ARG A 208 12.28 12.87 3.51
CA ARG A 208 13.30 12.53 4.50
C ARG A 208 13.02 11.21 5.21
N LEU A 209 11.75 10.87 5.50
CA LEU A 209 11.38 9.62 6.16
C LEU A 209 11.44 8.41 5.20
N MET A 210 11.11 8.61 3.93
CA MET A 210 11.06 7.57 2.90
C MET A 210 12.30 6.64 2.88
N PRO A 211 13.56 7.14 2.88
CA PRO A 211 14.76 6.26 2.85
C PRO A 211 14.85 5.33 4.07
N TYR A 212 14.40 5.78 5.24
CA TYR A 212 14.36 4.93 6.46
C TYR A 212 13.34 3.82 6.32
N LEU A 213 12.13 4.13 5.83
CA LEU A 213 11.10 3.13 5.58
C LEU A 213 11.58 2.07 4.59
N MET A 214 12.27 2.49 3.53
CA MET A 214 12.87 1.61 2.54
C MET A 214 13.95 0.70 3.14
N ALA A 215 14.96 1.29 3.79
CA ALA A 215 16.09 0.55 4.33
C ALA A 215 15.66 -0.49 5.38
N ARG A 216 14.74 -0.14 6.27
CA ARG A 216 14.19 -1.06 7.28
C ARG A 216 13.42 -2.21 6.65
N ALA A 217 12.72 -1.96 5.54
CA ALA A 217 12.02 -2.99 4.78
C ALA A 217 12.94 -3.78 3.82
N GLY A 218 14.26 -3.54 3.84
CA GLY A 218 15.25 -4.23 3.02
C GLY A 218 15.23 -3.83 1.54
N PHE A 219 14.81 -2.58 1.24
CA PHE A 219 14.96 -1.95 -0.07
C PHE A 219 16.15 -1.01 -0.08
N ASP A 220 16.75 -0.81 -1.25
CA ASP A 220 17.88 0.09 -1.43
C ASP A 220 17.45 1.57 -1.42
N PRO A 221 17.87 2.37 -0.41
CA PRO A 221 17.54 3.81 -0.38
C PRO A 221 18.16 4.62 -1.53
N ASP A 222 19.23 4.12 -2.17
CA ASP A 222 19.87 4.80 -3.29
C ASP A 222 18.92 4.89 -4.50
N ALA A 223 17.99 3.93 -4.64
CA ALA A 223 16.97 3.95 -5.67
C ALA A 223 16.05 5.19 -5.58
N ALA A 224 15.79 5.70 -4.38
CA ALA A 224 15.02 6.91 -4.18
C ALA A 224 15.72 8.15 -4.77
N VAL A 225 17.03 8.26 -4.57
CA VAL A 225 17.83 9.35 -5.16
C VAL A 225 17.80 9.29 -6.68
N VAL A 226 18.00 8.08 -7.23
CA VAL A 226 17.98 7.85 -8.70
C VAL A 226 16.63 8.24 -9.29
N LEU A 227 15.53 7.83 -8.66
CA LEU A 227 14.18 8.13 -9.11
C LEU A 227 13.86 9.62 -9.04
N TRP A 228 14.16 10.30 -7.91
CA TRP A 228 13.92 11.75 -7.74
C TRP A 228 14.74 12.59 -8.72
N ARG A 229 16.02 12.21 -8.98
CA ARG A 229 16.84 12.84 -10.01
C ARG A 229 16.25 12.66 -11.41
N ARG A 230 15.66 11.48 -11.70
CA ARG A 230 14.98 11.23 -12.97
C ARG A 230 13.73 12.11 -13.11
N PHE A 231 12.93 12.26 -12.06
CA PHE A 231 11.78 13.17 -12.07
C PHE A 231 12.20 14.63 -12.29
N GLN A 232 13.28 15.06 -11.67
CA GLN A 232 13.88 16.36 -11.88
C GLN A 232 14.30 16.57 -13.36
N ALA A 233 15.01 15.62 -13.95
CA ALA A 233 15.51 15.69 -15.32
C ALA A 233 14.38 15.71 -16.35
N GLN A 234 13.31 14.98 -16.09
CA GLN A 234 12.13 14.93 -16.98
C GLN A 234 11.19 16.13 -16.81
N ARG A 235 11.52 17.06 -15.93
CA ARG A 235 10.69 18.24 -15.61
C ARG A 235 9.23 17.87 -15.31
N LEU A 236 9.03 16.77 -14.58
CA LEU A 236 7.69 16.30 -14.21
C LEU A 236 6.96 17.27 -13.25
N GLY A 237 7.42 18.51 -13.14
CA GLY A 237 6.81 19.57 -12.35
C GLY A 237 5.36 19.91 -12.73
N GLY A 238 4.89 19.47 -13.92
CA GLY A 238 3.48 19.54 -14.27
C GLY A 238 2.60 18.52 -13.54
N LEU A 239 3.20 17.48 -12.95
CA LEU A 239 2.50 16.47 -12.14
C LEU A 239 2.28 16.93 -10.69
N PHE A 240 3.15 17.84 -10.19
CA PHE A 240 3.07 18.35 -8.83
C PHE A 240 3.02 19.88 -8.86
N PRO A 241 1.90 20.51 -8.46
CA PRO A 241 1.77 21.97 -8.47
C PRO A 241 2.87 22.63 -7.63
N SER A 242 3.65 23.53 -8.21
CA SER A 242 4.77 24.22 -7.56
C SER A 242 4.38 24.99 -6.28
N ALA A 243 3.11 25.31 -6.11
CA ALA A 243 2.60 25.97 -4.91
C ALA A 243 2.61 25.07 -3.67
N THR A 244 2.43 23.76 -3.85
CA THR A 244 2.29 22.77 -2.76
C THR A 244 3.52 21.88 -2.59
N HIS A 245 4.38 21.79 -3.61
CA HIS A 245 5.56 20.93 -3.57
C HIS A 245 6.85 21.77 -3.55
N PRO A 246 7.89 21.32 -2.84
CA PRO A 246 9.24 21.90 -2.92
C PRO A 246 9.84 21.73 -4.33
N SER A 247 10.93 22.43 -4.60
CA SER A 247 11.67 22.20 -5.83
C SER A 247 12.24 20.79 -5.87
N TRP A 248 12.38 20.21 -7.05
CA TRP A 248 13.02 18.89 -7.19
C TRP A 248 14.45 18.85 -6.63
N SER A 249 15.19 19.95 -6.72
CA SER A 249 16.53 20.07 -6.12
C SER A 249 16.49 19.97 -4.59
N ASP A 250 15.49 20.58 -3.94
CA ASP A 250 15.33 20.49 -2.49
C ASP A 250 14.92 19.07 -2.08
N ARG A 251 14.03 18.43 -2.83
CA ARG A 251 13.59 17.06 -2.60
C ARG A 251 14.75 16.06 -2.74
N VAL A 252 15.49 16.11 -3.86
CA VAL A 252 16.69 15.28 -4.07
C VAL A 252 17.68 15.43 -2.93
N ARG A 253 17.99 16.70 -2.56
CA ARG A 253 18.93 17.00 -1.47
C ARG A 253 18.46 16.44 -0.13
N ALA A 254 17.16 16.52 0.17
CA ALA A 254 16.59 15.97 1.40
C ALA A 254 16.81 14.46 1.49
N VAL A 255 16.53 13.73 0.40
CA VAL A 255 16.74 12.28 0.33
C VAL A 255 18.23 11.93 0.44
N GLU A 256 19.12 12.65 -0.25
CA GLU A 256 20.57 12.40 -0.21
C GLU A 256 21.17 12.53 1.18
N ILE A 257 20.74 13.54 1.95
CA ILE A 257 21.22 13.75 3.32
C ILE A 257 20.86 12.54 4.19
N GLU A 258 19.61 12.10 4.14
CA GLU A 258 19.16 10.99 4.98
C GLU A 258 19.76 9.64 4.51
N ARG A 259 19.94 9.45 3.20
CA ARG A 259 20.64 8.29 2.65
C ARG A 259 22.08 8.18 3.20
N VAL A 260 22.82 9.28 3.26
CA VAL A 260 24.18 9.30 3.83
C VAL A 260 24.15 8.93 5.32
N ARG A 261 23.16 9.44 6.08
CA ARG A 261 22.99 9.08 7.50
C ARG A 261 22.72 7.58 7.67
N ILE A 262 21.84 7.02 6.86
CA ILE A 262 21.50 5.58 6.88
C ILE A 262 22.78 4.76 6.58
N ALA A 263 23.54 5.12 5.56
CA ALA A 263 24.80 4.43 5.26
C ALA A 263 25.78 4.48 6.45
N GLY A 264 25.85 5.57 7.17
CA GLY A 264 26.63 5.70 8.40
C GLY A 264 26.12 4.81 9.53
N LEU A 265 24.78 4.68 9.71
CA LEU A 265 24.21 3.75 10.70
C LEU A 265 24.55 2.30 10.34
N VAL A 266 24.33 1.92 9.10
CA VAL A 266 24.59 0.56 8.61
C VAL A 266 26.08 0.18 8.76
N SER A 267 27.02 1.11 8.43
CA SER A 267 28.45 0.85 8.53
C SER A 267 28.94 0.61 9.96
N ARG A 268 28.23 1.13 10.96
CA ARG A 268 28.53 0.92 12.39
C ARG A 268 27.75 -0.25 13.00
N GLY A 269 26.84 -0.87 12.24
CA GLY A 269 25.94 -1.91 12.77
C GLY A 269 24.83 -1.35 13.68
N ASP A 270 24.55 -0.03 13.61
CA ASP A 270 23.54 0.62 14.40
C ASP A 270 22.13 0.33 13.84
N THR A 271 21.12 0.41 14.71
CA THR A 271 19.71 0.33 14.28
C THR A 271 19.35 1.52 13.38
N ILE A 272 18.66 1.24 12.28
CA ILE A 272 18.19 2.27 11.36
C ILE A 272 16.99 3.00 11.97
N VAL A 273 17.24 4.13 12.62
CA VAL A 273 16.24 4.97 13.28
C VAL A 273 16.26 6.38 12.68
N PRO A 274 15.09 6.90 12.25
CA PRO A 274 15.04 8.28 11.77
C PRO A 274 15.28 9.29 12.90
N PRO A 275 15.72 10.53 12.57
CA PRO A 275 15.80 11.63 13.54
C PRO A 275 14.47 11.91 14.24
N ASP A 276 14.50 12.47 15.44
CA ASP A 276 13.30 12.70 16.27
C ASP A 276 12.28 13.63 15.62
N ASP A 277 12.71 14.55 14.77
CA ASP A 277 11.84 15.44 14.00
C ASP A 277 11.04 14.73 12.87
N LEU A 278 11.39 13.48 12.59
CA LEU A 278 10.70 12.59 11.64
C LEU A 278 9.94 11.44 12.33
N LYS A 279 9.88 11.44 13.64
CA LYS A 279 9.06 10.48 14.37
C LYS A 279 7.65 11.04 14.56
N SER A 280 6.66 10.18 14.50
CA SER A 280 5.29 10.52 14.89
C SER A 280 5.26 10.99 16.35
N ARG A 281 4.56 12.07 16.63
CA ARG A 281 4.35 12.59 17.99
C ARG A 281 3.06 12.04 18.56
#